data_82393a424ff69fb9cc2bc4c472913856
#
_entry.id   82393a424ff69fb9cc2bc4c472913856
#
_cell.length_a   1.000
_cell.length_b   1.000
_cell.length_c   1.000
_cell.angle_alpha   90.00
_cell.angle_beta   90.00
_cell.angle_gamma   90.00
#
_symmetry.space_group_name_H-M   'P 1'
#
loop_
_entity.id
_entity.type
_entity.pdbx_description
1 polymer ?
#
loop_
_entity_poly.entity_id
_entity_poly.type
_entity_poly.pdbx_seq_one_letter_code
_entity_poly.pdbx_strand_id
1 'polypeptide(L)'
;IRPSRGLGDVYKRQFIGSHPEWEIKIEPDATFLSRTFKFTNFVQAADFAAQVGDIAEQANHHPRITLEFGKTRVDWWSHKIGNIHALDLKLAADTDQLI
;
A
#
# COMPACT_ATOMS: atom_id res chain seq x y z
N ILE A 1 -13.82 22.76 14.69
CA ILE A 1 -13.65 21.82 13.65
C ILE A 1 -12.27 21.76 13.15
N ARG A 2 -11.80 20.60 12.89
CA ARG A 2 -10.51 20.50 12.31
C ARG A 2 -10.55 19.66 11.07
N PRO A 3 -9.65 19.94 10.15
CA PRO A 3 -9.65 19.22 8.91
C PRO A 3 -9.30 17.75 9.13
N SER A 4 -9.78 16.94 8.23
CA SER A 4 -9.43 15.56 8.16
C SER A 4 -7.96 15.42 7.80
N ARG A 5 -7.29 14.45 8.41
CA ARG A 5 -5.90 14.17 8.13
C ARG A 5 -5.72 13.06 7.11
N GLY A 6 -6.75 12.57 6.54
CA GLY A 6 -6.66 11.55 5.52
C GLY A 6 -7.92 11.58 4.70
N LEU A 7 -8.08 10.61 3.81
CA LEU A 7 -9.28 10.46 3.03
C LEU A 7 -10.44 10.07 3.92
N GLY A 8 -11.64 10.51 3.55
CA GLY A 8 -12.85 10.08 4.21
C GLY A 8 -13.13 8.61 3.95
N ASP A 9 -13.96 8.02 4.80
CA ASP A 9 -14.26 6.59 4.75
C ASP A 9 -14.94 6.17 3.46
N VAL A 10 -15.71 7.07 2.84
CA VAL A 10 -16.39 6.76 1.59
C VAL A 10 -15.39 6.42 0.50
N TYR A 11 -14.34 7.23 0.36
CA TYR A 11 -13.32 7.00 -0.67
C TYR A 11 -12.52 5.74 -0.41
N LYS A 12 -12.21 5.48 0.86
CA LYS A 12 -11.49 4.27 1.24
C LYS A 12 -12.32 3.02 0.91
N ARG A 13 -13.61 3.05 1.24
CA ARG A 13 -14.48 1.92 0.95
C ARG A 13 -14.69 1.70 -0.55
N GLN A 14 -14.78 2.79 -1.32
CA GLN A 14 -14.88 2.68 -2.76
C GLN A 14 -13.65 2.00 -3.35
N PHE A 15 -12.47 2.38 -2.85
CA PHE A 15 -11.24 1.76 -3.32
C PHE A 15 -11.23 0.26 -3.02
N ILE A 16 -11.55 -0.12 -1.78
CA ILE A 16 -11.58 -1.54 -1.39
C ILE A 16 -12.60 -2.30 -2.24
N GLY A 17 -13.73 -1.68 -2.56
CA GLY A 17 -14.73 -2.32 -3.41
C GLY A 17 -14.22 -2.63 -4.81
N SER A 18 -13.34 -1.78 -5.35
CA SER A 18 -12.74 -1.97 -6.68
C SER A 18 -11.46 -2.80 -6.62
N HIS A 19 -10.83 -2.86 -5.46
CA HIS A 19 -9.54 -3.54 -5.27
C HIS A 19 -9.64 -4.43 -4.03
N PRO A 20 -10.42 -5.52 -4.11
CA PRO A 20 -10.79 -6.30 -2.92
C PRO A 20 -9.64 -7.09 -2.29
N GLU A 21 -8.49 -7.18 -2.97
CA GLU A 21 -7.32 -7.83 -2.38
C GLU A 21 -6.61 -6.95 -1.35
N TRP A 22 -6.91 -5.66 -1.35
CA TRP A 22 -6.35 -4.74 -0.36
C TRP A 22 -7.22 -4.69 0.88
N GLU A 23 -6.58 -4.55 2.04
CA GLU A 23 -7.25 -4.39 3.32
C GLU A 23 -6.86 -3.04 3.93
N ILE A 24 -7.76 -2.49 4.72
CA ILE A 24 -7.43 -1.34 5.56
C ILE A 24 -7.08 -1.89 6.93
N LYS A 25 -5.85 -1.64 7.38
CA LYS A 25 -5.40 -2.06 8.70
C LYS A 25 -5.23 -0.86 9.61
N ILE A 26 -5.65 -1.02 10.84
CA ILE A 26 -5.59 0.05 11.84
C ILE A 26 -4.68 -0.41 12.97
N GLU A 27 -3.57 0.31 13.14
CA GLU A 27 -2.61 0.07 14.21
C GLU A 27 -2.49 1.35 15.04
N PRO A 28 -1.90 1.29 16.24
CA PRO A 28 -1.85 2.49 17.08
C PRO A 28 -1.23 3.72 16.41
N ASP A 29 -0.22 3.51 15.57
CA ASP A 29 0.51 4.62 14.97
C ASP A 29 0.08 4.96 13.56
N ALA A 30 -0.71 4.11 12.90
CA ALA A 30 -1.04 4.33 11.51
C ALA A 30 -2.24 3.51 11.05
N THR A 31 -2.98 4.07 10.10
CA THR A 31 -4.00 3.36 9.33
C THR A 31 -3.47 3.26 7.92
N PHE A 32 -3.45 2.08 7.34
CA PHE A 32 -2.82 1.88 6.05
C PHE A 32 -3.53 0.83 5.20
N LEU A 33 -3.24 0.89 3.89
CA LEU A 33 -3.66 -0.13 2.94
C LEU A 33 -2.61 -1.22 2.91
N SER A 34 -3.04 -2.48 2.94
CA SER A 34 -2.12 -3.60 2.96
C SER A 34 -2.57 -4.68 1.99
N ARG A 35 -1.63 -5.22 1.25
CA ARG A 35 -1.86 -6.40 0.42
C ARG A 35 -0.62 -7.28 0.44
N THR A 36 -0.83 -8.60 0.51
CA THR A 36 0.24 -9.58 0.40
C THR A 36 0.18 -10.22 -0.97
N PHE A 37 1.29 -10.14 -1.71
CA PHE A 37 1.45 -10.75 -3.02
C PHE A 37 2.22 -12.05 -2.87
N LYS A 38 1.75 -13.11 -3.50
CA LYS A 38 2.35 -14.44 -3.36
C LYS A 38 3.13 -14.81 -4.60
N PHE A 39 4.27 -15.47 -4.39
CA PHE A 39 5.17 -15.88 -5.44
C PHE A 39 5.67 -17.29 -5.18
N THR A 40 6.32 -17.90 -6.18
CA THR A 40 6.80 -19.27 -6.09
C THR A 40 8.04 -19.40 -5.23
N ASN A 41 8.87 -18.35 -5.20
CA ASN A 41 10.15 -18.41 -4.50
C ASN A 41 10.55 -17.03 -4.00
N PHE A 42 11.70 -17.00 -3.32
CA PHE A 42 12.19 -15.76 -2.71
C PHE A 42 12.65 -14.74 -3.76
N VAL A 43 13.29 -15.21 -4.84
CA VAL A 43 13.81 -14.30 -5.87
C VAL A 43 12.67 -13.52 -6.52
N GLN A 44 11.57 -14.21 -6.84
CA GLN A 44 10.40 -13.53 -7.43
C GLN A 44 9.81 -12.52 -6.47
N ALA A 45 9.71 -12.89 -5.19
CA ALA A 45 9.17 -11.98 -4.18
C ALA A 45 10.08 -10.74 -4.03
N ALA A 46 11.40 -10.96 -4.05
CA ALA A 46 12.36 -9.86 -3.94
C ALA A 46 12.34 -8.96 -5.17
N ASP A 47 12.21 -9.54 -6.35
CA ASP A 47 12.11 -8.75 -7.59
C ASP A 47 10.88 -7.86 -7.59
N PHE A 48 9.75 -8.40 -7.11
CA PHE A 48 8.55 -7.61 -7.00
C PHE A 48 8.74 -6.45 -6.01
N ALA A 49 9.37 -6.72 -4.87
CA ALA A 49 9.66 -5.68 -3.89
C ALA A 49 10.49 -4.56 -4.50
N ALA A 50 11.48 -4.91 -5.34
CA ALA A 50 12.31 -3.92 -6.01
C ALA A 50 11.49 -3.06 -6.97
N GLN A 51 10.55 -3.65 -7.69
CA GLN A 51 9.67 -2.91 -8.60
C GLN A 51 8.77 -1.94 -7.83
N VAL A 52 8.26 -2.37 -6.68
CA VAL A 52 7.47 -1.48 -5.81
C VAL A 52 8.35 -0.33 -5.35
N GLY A 53 9.59 -0.61 -5.00
CA GLY A 53 10.56 0.42 -4.63
C GLY A 53 10.75 1.46 -5.72
N ASP A 54 10.80 1.02 -6.98
CA ASP A 54 10.98 1.93 -8.11
C ASP A 54 9.80 2.89 -8.25
N ILE A 55 8.58 2.40 -8.16
CA ILE A 55 7.43 3.31 -8.25
C ILE A 55 7.36 4.24 -7.03
N ALA A 56 7.79 3.76 -5.87
CA ALA A 56 7.84 4.58 -4.67
C ALA A 56 8.83 5.73 -4.83
N GLU A 57 10.02 5.46 -5.38
CA GLU A 57 11.02 6.50 -5.61
C GLU A 57 10.54 7.51 -6.63
N GLN A 58 9.87 7.08 -7.68
CA GLN A 58 9.33 8.00 -8.69
C GLN A 58 8.29 8.94 -8.09
N ALA A 59 7.49 8.45 -7.16
CA ALA A 59 6.46 9.24 -6.50
C ALA A 59 6.98 9.99 -5.29
N ASN A 60 8.21 9.72 -4.87
CA ASN A 60 8.78 10.24 -3.63
C ASN A 60 7.83 9.99 -2.45
N HIS A 61 7.28 8.79 -2.40
CA HIS A 61 6.34 8.38 -1.37
C HIS A 61 6.55 6.90 -1.10
N HIS A 62 6.88 6.54 0.13
CA HIS A 62 7.46 5.23 0.41
C HIS A 62 6.54 4.33 1.23
N PRO A 63 6.37 3.07 0.81
CA PRO A 63 5.59 2.08 1.57
C PRO A 63 6.46 1.38 2.60
N ARG A 64 5.82 0.58 3.42
CA ARG A 64 6.54 -0.44 4.18
C ARG A 64 6.41 -1.73 3.40
N ILE A 65 7.52 -2.38 3.14
CA ILE A 65 7.55 -3.64 2.41
C ILE A 65 8.08 -4.72 3.34
N THR A 66 7.34 -5.81 3.44
CA THR A 66 7.75 -6.97 4.23
C THR A 66 8.00 -8.11 3.27
N LEU A 67 9.24 -8.58 3.20
CA LEU A 67 9.67 -9.61 2.27
C LEU A 67 9.95 -10.91 3.02
N GLU A 68 9.32 -11.99 2.54
CA GLU A 68 9.54 -13.34 3.07
C GLU A 68 9.61 -14.31 1.91
N PHE A 69 9.98 -15.55 2.19
CA PHE A 69 9.95 -16.57 1.16
C PHE A 69 8.54 -16.64 0.55
N GLY A 70 8.47 -16.43 -0.75
CA GLY A 70 7.22 -16.57 -1.49
C GLY A 70 6.18 -15.50 -1.24
N LYS A 71 6.50 -14.43 -0.51
CA LYS A 71 5.53 -13.38 -0.21
C LYS A 71 6.19 -12.01 -0.15
N THR A 72 5.47 -11.01 -0.69
CA THR A 72 5.84 -9.60 -0.52
C THR A 72 4.58 -8.87 -0.06
N ARG A 73 4.61 -8.35 1.15
CA ARG A 73 3.51 -7.56 1.68
C ARG A 73 3.85 -6.09 1.50
N VAL A 74 2.90 -5.33 0.97
CA VAL A 74 3.08 -3.90 0.72
C VAL A 74 2.03 -3.13 1.50
N ASP A 75 2.48 -2.18 2.30
CA ASP A 75 1.62 -1.33 3.11
C ASP A 75 1.83 0.11 2.69
N TRP A 76 0.76 0.77 2.22
CA TRP A 76 0.82 2.17 1.79
C TRP A 76 0.08 3.07 2.76
N TRP A 77 0.75 4.10 3.25
CA TRP A 77 0.11 5.19 4.00
C TRP A 77 0.99 6.43 3.95
N SER A 78 0.37 7.57 4.25
CA SER A 78 1.09 8.85 4.30
C SER A 78 1.65 9.02 5.71
N HIS A 79 2.96 8.90 5.84
CA HIS A 79 3.61 8.79 7.14
C HIS A 79 3.44 10.04 8.00
N LYS A 80 3.39 11.22 7.38
CA LYS A 80 3.23 12.46 8.14
C LYS A 80 1.91 12.55 8.88
N ILE A 81 0.87 11.92 8.36
CA ILE A 81 -0.44 11.99 8.97
C ILE A 81 -0.87 10.66 9.59
N GLY A 82 -0.07 9.61 9.42
CA GLY A 82 -0.40 8.29 9.95
C GLY A 82 -1.69 7.71 9.40
N ASN A 83 -2.05 8.05 8.17
CA ASN A 83 -3.33 7.66 7.60
C ASN A 83 -3.22 7.60 6.07
N ILE A 84 -4.28 7.09 5.45
CA ILE A 84 -4.38 6.92 4.01
C ILE A 84 -4.79 8.23 3.36
N HIS A 85 -4.08 8.62 2.30
CA HIS A 85 -4.42 9.78 1.48
C HIS A 85 -4.60 9.34 0.03
N ALA A 86 -5.02 10.26 -0.83
CA ALA A 86 -5.31 9.94 -2.23
C ALA A 86 -4.12 9.31 -2.95
N LEU A 87 -2.91 9.78 -2.67
CA LEU A 87 -1.71 9.23 -3.29
C LEU A 87 -1.51 7.75 -2.93
N ASP A 88 -1.88 7.36 -1.72
CA ASP A 88 -1.75 5.96 -1.31
C ASP A 88 -2.68 5.06 -2.12
N LEU A 89 -3.88 5.53 -2.43
CA LEU A 89 -4.81 4.77 -3.28
C LEU A 89 -4.24 4.61 -4.68
N LYS A 90 -3.68 5.68 -5.23
CA LYS A 90 -3.07 5.63 -6.56
C LYS A 90 -1.90 4.65 -6.58
N LEU A 91 -1.02 4.71 -5.59
CA LEU A 91 0.15 3.85 -5.56
C LEU A 91 -0.21 2.39 -5.30
N ALA A 92 -1.26 2.13 -4.53
CA ALA A 92 -1.76 0.77 -4.37
C ALA A 92 -2.25 0.22 -5.72
N ALA A 93 -3.01 1.02 -6.47
CA ALA A 93 -3.45 0.61 -7.80
C ALA A 93 -2.27 0.41 -8.76
N ASP A 94 -1.26 1.29 -8.70
CA ASP A 94 -0.06 1.15 -9.51
C ASP A 94 0.72 -0.12 -9.14
N THR A 95 0.74 -0.46 -7.86
CA THR A 95 1.37 -1.70 -7.40
C THR A 95 0.71 -2.92 -8.04
N ASP A 96 -0.61 -2.91 -8.13
CA ASP A 96 -1.35 -4.02 -8.75
C ASP A 96 -1.00 -4.18 -10.23
N GLN A 97 -0.63 -3.11 -10.91
CA GLN A 97 -0.25 -3.17 -12.33
C GLN A 97 1.09 -3.86 -12.56
N LEU A 98 1.87 -4.08 -11.52
CA LEU A 98 3.16 -4.74 -11.64
C LEU A 98 3.05 -6.27 -11.78
N ILE A 99 1.88 -6.82 -11.53
CA ILE A 99 1.68 -8.27 -11.64
C ILE A 99 1.22 -8.65 -13.03
#